data_a957f00942399abbbbc03632ed21f3b5
#
_entry.id   a957f00942399abbbbc03632ed21f3b5
#
_cell.length_a   1.000
_cell.length_b   1.000
_cell.length_c   1.000
_cell.angle_alpha   90.00
_cell.angle_beta   90.00
_cell.angle_gamma   90.00
#
_symmetry.space_group_name_H-M   'P 1'
#
loop_
_entity.id
_entity.type
_entity.pdbx_description
1 polymer ?
#
loop_
_entity_poly.entity_id
_entity_poly.type
_entity_poly.pdbx_seq_one_letter_code
_entity_poly.pdbx_strand_id
1 'polypeptide(L)'
;MRTIVVAMLATSLLGGCAATTPPPKAHPIRINEDPYPSTYTRYPGALTVIRGATVFDGEGRRIDNGTVIFGDGVVKAVGDASLASPAGAVEINGSGKFVSPGIIDVHSHLGDYPSPGTSSLSDGNEATGPVKPEVWAEHSVWPQDPGFSRALTNGGVTTLQILPGSANLFGGRSVVLKNVPARTVQGMKFPGAPYGLKMACGENPKRVYGNKGGPQTRMGNIAVTRATWLRAQEYKRKWDKYEKTGGDMPGRDLAMDTLRGVLDGKILIHNHCYRADEMAIMIDMSKEFGYHITAFHHAVEAYKIADLLAANNICAVMWADWYGFKMESYDAIKENIPLVHNAGACAIVHSDDANYIQRLNQEAAKALADGIRAGIPGLSEAVAWEWLSRNPAKALGILDKTGSLKPGKEADLVLWNGDPFSDYSRPERVWIDGAEMYDSADPKKRPVSDFELGQPGEGDVK
;
A
#
# COMPACT_ATOMS: atom_id res chain seq x y z
N MET A 1 48.37 -97.36 -6.12
CA MET A 1 48.96 -96.05 -6.00
C MET A 1 48.27 -95.11 -7.03
N ARG A 2 47.38 -94.28 -6.62
CA ARG A 2 46.66 -93.35 -7.51
C ARG A 2 47.10 -91.95 -7.19
N THR A 3 47.70 -91.26 -8.18
CA THR A 3 48.20 -89.89 -8.10
C THR A 3 47.01 -88.97 -8.40
N ILE A 4 46.73 -88.01 -7.43
CA ILE A 4 45.70 -86.98 -7.59
C ILE A 4 46.43 -85.73 -8.09
N VAL A 5 45.99 -85.21 -9.26
CA VAL A 5 46.41 -83.95 -9.82
C VAL A 5 45.41 -82.87 -9.37
N VAL A 6 45.88 -81.90 -8.61
CA VAL A 6 45.10 -80.74 -8.21
C VAL A 6 45.28 -79.61 -9.24
N ALA A 7 44.20 -79.28 -9.92
CA ALA A 7 44.20 -78.10 -10.83
C ALA A 7 43.82 -76.87 -10.04
N MET A 8 44.70 -75.87 -9.97
CA MET A 8 44.39 -74.55 -9.44
C MET A 8 43.71 -73.67 -10.49
N LEU A 9 42.46 -73.32 -10.21
CA LEU A 9 41.74 -72.28 -10.97
C LEU A 9 42.15 -70.91 -10.40
N ALA A 10 42.78 -70.06 -11.23
CA ALA A 10 43.03 -68.64 -10.93
C ALA A 10 41.78 -67.84 -11.35
N THR A 11 41.06 -67.31 -10.39
CA THR A 11 39.98 -66.28 -10.59
C THR A 11 40.54 -64.90 -10.62
N SER A 12 40.54 -64.32 -11.80
CA SER A 12 40.89 -62.85 -12.00
C SER A 12 39.68 -62.01 -11.59
N LEU A 13 39.80 -61.26 -10.48
CA LEU A 13 38.89 -60.24 -10.05
C LEU A 13 39.15 -58.98 -10.90
N LEU A 14 38.27 -58.73 -11.89
CA LEU A 14 38.16 -57.42 -12.57
C LEU A 14 37.40 -56.46 -11.64
N GLY A 15 38.12 -55.63 -10.93
CA GLY A 15 37.59 -54.50 -10.17
C GLY A 15 37.06 -53.44 -11.13
N GLY A 16 35.75 -53.44 -11.41
CA GLY A 16 35.10 -52.35 -12.10
C GLY A 16 35.04 -51.10 -11.18
N CYS A 17 35.79 -50.05 -11.49
CA CYS A 17 35.57 -48.74 -10.93
C CYS A 17 34.17 -48.24 -11.39
N ALA A 18 33.17 -48.37 -10.54
CA ALA A 18 31.91 -47.66 -10.72
C ALA A 18 32.18 -46.17 -10.60
N ALA A 19 32.11 -45.46 -11.71
CA ALA A 19 32.11 -43.98 -11.70
C ALA A 19 30.88 -43.51 -10.89
N THR A 20 31.11 -43.09 -9.67
CA THR A 20 30.08 -42.43 -8.87
C THR A 20 29.75 -41.12 -9.54
N THR A 21 28.61 -41.04 -10.21
CA THR A 21 28.03 -39.76 -10.65
C THR A 21 27.95 -38.84 -9.43
N PRO A 22 28.54 -37.63 -9.48
CA PRO A 22 28.43 -36.70 -8.35
C PRO A 22 26.93 -36.48 -8.08
N PRO A 23 26.53 -36.38 -6.81
CA PRO A 23 25.13 -36.10 -6.48
C PRO A 23 24.70 -34.82 -7.19
N PRO A 24 23.45 -34.73 -7.69
CA PRO A 24 22.94 -33.51 -8.34
C PRO A 24 23.18 -32.33 -7.39
N LYS A 25 23.79 -31.27 -7.90
CA LYS A 25 23.99 -30.04 -7.11
C LYS A 25 22.63 -29.60 -6.60
N ALA A 26 22.43 -29.62 -5.29
CA ALA A 26 21.22 -29.10 -4.67
C ALA A 26 21.02 -27.67 -5.16
N HIS A 27 19.84 -27.37 -5.69
CA HIS A 27 19.51 -26.02 -6.09
C HIS A 27 19.59 -25.13 -4.84
N PRO A 28 20.22 -23.94 -4.93
CA PRO A 28 20.27 -23.02 -3.80
C PRO A 28 18.87 -22.72 -3.25
N ILE A 29 18.73 -22.78 -1.94
CA ILE A 29 17.49 -22.37 -1.27
C ILE A 29 17.32 -20.86 -1.49
N ARG A 30 16.13 -20.43 -1.93
CA ARG A 30 15.78 -19.03 -2.05
C ARG A 30 14.89 -18.60 -0.89
N ILE A 31 15.07 -17.37 -0.44
CA ILE A 31 14.21 -16.78 0.59
C ILE A 31 12.84 -16.55 -0.02
N ASN A 32 11.77 -17.07 0.62
CA ASN A 32 10.40 -16.72 0.27
C ASN A 32 10.10 -15.34 0.87
N GLU A 33 9.84 -14.36 0.02
CA GLU A 33 9.60 -12.97 0.42
C GLU A 33 8.14 -12.72 0.83
N ASP A 34 7.22 -13.59 0.38
CA ASP A 34 5.81 -13.60 0.79
C ASP A 34 5.39 -14.98 1.31
N PRO A 35 5.78 -15.32 2.56
CA PRO A 35 5.39 -16.58 3.19
C PRO A 35 3.91 -16.62 3.61
N TYR A 36 3.21 -15.50 3.58
CA TYR A 36 1.80 -15.35 3.92
C TYR A 36 1.00 -14.79 2.73
N PRO A 37 0.84 -15.57 1.64
CA PRO A 37 0.21 -15.07 0.42
C PRO A 37 -1.26 -14.70 0.66
N SER A 38 -1.78 -13.82 -0.18
CA SER A 38 -3.20 -13.48 -0.19
C SER A 38 -4.05 -14.73 -0.40
N THR A 39 -5.11 -14.84 0.40
CA THR A 39 -6.19 -15.82 0.22
C THR A 39 -7.47 -15.14 -0.26
N TYR A 40 -7.39 -13.86 -0.62
CA TYR A 40 -8.52 -13.12 -1.15
C TYR A 40 -9.07 -13.79 -2.41
N THR A 41 -10.38 -13.94 -2.45
CA THR A 41 -11.14 -14.36 -3.63
C THR A 41 -12.21 -13.32 -3.93
N ARG A 42 -12.37 -12.98 -5.20
CA ARG A 42 -13.38 -12.00 -5.62
C ARG A 42 -14.77 -12.42 -5.17
N TYR A 43 -15.51 -11.48 -4.62
CA TYR A 43 -16.92 -11.65 -4.34
C TYR A 43 -17.71 -11.69 -5.67
N PRO A 44 -18.87 -12.38 -5.71
CA PRO A 44 -19.71 -12.40 -6.91
C PRO A 44 -20.25 -10.99 -7.19
N GLY A 45 -20.14 -10.57 -8.44
CA GLY A 45 -20.65 -9.29 -8.95
C GLY A 45 -21.49 -9.49 -10.19
N ALA A 46 -22.47 -8.63 -10.40
CA ALA A 46 -23.31 -8.62 -11.59
C ALA A 46 -22.67 -7.75 -12.68
N LEU A 47 -22.96 -8.08 -13.96
CA LEU A 47 -22.70 -7.14 -15.05
C LEU A 47 -23.58 -5.91 -14.83
N THR A 48 -22.97 -4.75 -14.64
CA THR A 48 -23.64 -3.52 -14.22
C THR A 48 -23.30 -2.37 -15.17
N VAL A 49 -24.30 -1.52 -15.42
CA VAL A 49 -24.18 -0.29 -16.18
C VAL A 49 -24.68 0.86 -15.32
N ILE A 50 -23.86 1.87 -15.07
CA ILE A 50 -24.28 3.14 -14.47
C ILE A 50 -24.35 4.15 -15.61
N ARG A 51 -25.53 4.77 -15.79
CA ARG A 51 -25.81 5.64 -16.95
C ARG A 51 -26.20 7.04 -16.51
N GLY A 52 -25.71 8.05 -17.24
CA GLY A 52 -26.12 9.44 -17.04
C GLY A 52 -25.41 10.15 -15.89
N ALA A 53 -24.35 9.56 -15.33
CA ALA A 53 -23.58 10.17 -14.25
C ALA A 53 -22.52 11.15 -14.76
N THR A 54 -22.05 12.05 -13.91
CA THR A 54 -20.76 12.71 -14.10
C THR A 54 -19.67 11.73 -13.67
N VAL A 55 -18.73 11.42 -14.58
CA VAL A 55 -17.69 10.43 -14.32
C VAL A 55 -16.32 11.11 -14.20
N PHE A 56 -15.63 10.88 -13.09
CA PHE A 56 -14.18 11.09 -13.00
C PHE A 56 -13.49 9.77 -13.31
N ASP A 57 -12.68 9.73 -14.36
CA ASP A 57 -12.09 8.45 -14.81
C ASP A 57 -10.81 8.05 -14.05
N GLY A 58 -10.29 8.92 -13.18
CA GLY A 58 -9.03 8.72 -12.47
C GLY A 58 -7.78 8.96 -13.31
N GLU A 59 -7.94 9.49 -14.53
CA GLU A 59 -6.85 9.86 -15.44
C GLU A 59 -6.94 11.35 -15.82
N GLY A 60 -7.54 12.17 -14.94
CA GLY A 60 -7.70 13.61 -15.11
C GLY A 60 -8.86 14.03 -16.00
N ARG A 61 -9.73 13.12 -16.49
CA ARG A 61 -10.89 13.46 -17.32
C ARG A 61 -12.19 13.44 -16.54
N ARG A 62 -13.06 14.40 -16.85
CA ARG A 62 -14.47 14.46 -16.48
C ARG A 62 -15.33 14.14 -17.72
N ILE A 63 -16.33 13.27 -17.56
CA ILE A 63 -17.29 12.92 -18.60
C ILE A 63 -18.68 13.22 -18.05
N ASP A 64 -19.33 14.29 -18.54
CA ASP A 64 -20.68 14.61 -18.17
C ASP A 64 -21.67 13.70 -18.92
N ASN A 65 -22.78 13.34 -18.29
CA ASN A 65 -23.76 12.38 -18.81
C ASN A 65 -23.09 11.07 -19.29
N GLY A 66 -22.12 10.59 -18.50
CA GLY A 66 -21.29 9.45 -18.81
C GLY A 66 -21.96 8.12 -18.51
N THR A 67 -21.35 7.06 -19.06
CA THR A 67 -21.74 5.66 -18.85
C THR A 67 -20.53 4.85 -18.43
N VAL A 68 -20.67 4.06 -17.35
CA VAL A 68 -19.66 3.11 -16.88
C VAL A 68 -20.25 1.71 -16.93
N ILE A 69 -19.53 0.78 -17.57
CA ILE A 69 -19.90 -0.64 -17.68
C ILE A 69 -18.82 -1.48 -17.00
N PHE A 70 -19.22 -2.34 -16.08
CA PHE A 70 -18.32 -3.24 -15.39
C PHE A 70 -18.96 -4.59 -15.08
N GLY A 71 -18.13 -5.61 -14.93
CA GLY A 71 -18.55 -6.99 -14.65
C GLY A 71 -17.36 -7.94 -14.70
N ASP A 72 -17.51 -9.15 -14.19
CA ASP A 72 -16.42 -10.14 -14.08
C ASP A 72 -15.18 -9.57 -13.34
N GLY A 73 -15.40 -8.70 -12.39
CA GLY A 73 -14.35 -8.09 -11.58
C GLY A 73 -13.65 -6.88 -12.21
N VAL A 74 -13.98 -6.49 -13.44
CA VAL A 74 -13.24 -5.45 -14.17
C VAL A 74 -14.15 -4.41 -14.81
N VAL A 75 -13.58 -3.22 -15.02
CA VAL A 75 -14.18 -2.20 -15.88
C VAL A 75 -14.16 -2.71 -17.32
N LYS A 76 -15.32 -2.71 -17.98
CA LYS A 76 -15.47 -3.13 -19.39
C LYS A 76 -15.39 -1.96 -20.35
N ALA A 77 -16.10 -0.86 -20.02
CA ALA A 77 -16.11 0.35 -20.83
C ALA A 77 -16.49 1.58 -20.03
N VAL A 78 -15.94 2.73 -20.43
CA VAL A 78 -16.34 4.06 -19.94
C VAL A 78 -16.46 4.98 -21.14
N GLY A 79 -17.56 5.71 -21.23
CA GLY A 79 -17.84 6.62 -22.35
C GLY A 79 -18.98 7.56 -22.03
N ASP A 80 -19.49 8.22 -23.07
CA ASP A 80 -20.64 9.10 -22.99
C ASP A 80 -21.99 8.33 -23.03
N ALA A 81 -23.10 9.04 -23.15
CA ALA A 81 -24.44 8.48 -23.21
C ALA A 81 -24.69 7.54 -24.41
N SER A 82 -23.88 7.61 -25.47
CA SER A 82 -24.03 6.77 -26.67
C SER A 82 -23.58 5.32 -26.47
N LEU A 83 -22.83 5.05 -25.36
CA LEU A 83 -22.34 3.72 -25.06
C LEU A 83 -23.51 2.76 -24.79
N ALA A 84 -23.65 1.71 -25.61
CA ALA A 84 -24.75 0.76 -25.50
C ALA A 84 -24.65 -0.15 -24.27
N SER A 85 -25.77 -0.40 -23.60
CA SER A 85 -25.85 -1.37 -22.52
C SER A 85 -25.77 -2.80 -23.05
N PRO A 86 -24.91 -3.65 -22.49
CA PRO A 86 -24.91 -5.09 -22.80
C PRO A 86 -26.23 -5.74 -22.35
N ALA A 87 -26.67 -6.74 -23.08
CA ALA A 87 -27.87 -7.51 -22.70
C ALA A 87 -27.68 -8.20 -21.34
N GLY A 88 -28.71 -8.13 -20.52
CA GLY A 88 -28.69 -8.74 -19.18
C GLY A 88 -27.94 -7.97 -18.09
N ALA A 89 -27.48 -6.75 -18.40
CA ALA A 89 -26.85 -5.91 -17.39
C ALA A 89 -27.88 -5.33 -16.42
N VAL A 90 -27.49 -5.17 -15.16
CA VAL A 90 -28.20 -4.38 -14.16
C VAL A 90 -27.96 -2.90 -14.49
N GLU A 91 -29.02 -2.17 -14.80
CA GLU A 91 -28.93 -0.73 -15.07
C GLU A 91 -29.18 0.11 -13.82
N ILE A 92 -28.30 1.06 -13.58
CA ILE A 92 -28.38 2.02 -12.47
C ILE A 92 -28.48 3.43 -13.05
N ASN A 93 -29.50 4.18 -12.64
CA ASN A 93 -29.65 5.58 -13.00
C ASN A 93 -28.65 6.44 -12.22
N GLY A 94 -27.73 7.04 -12.94
CA GLY A 94 -26.70 7.95 -12.42
C GLY A 94 -27.00 9.43 -12.59
N SER A 95 -28.20 9.80 -13.11
CA SER A 95 -28.56 11.21 -13.34
C SER A 95 -28.47 12.03 -12.06
N GLY A 96 -27.74 13.14 -12.10
CA GLY A 96 -27.46 13.99 -10.95
C GLY A 96 -26.42 13.42 -9.96
N LYS A 97 -25.85 12.25 -10.26
CA LYS A 97 -24.87 11.56 -9.43
C LYS A 97 -23.48 11.57 -10.08
N PHE A 98 -22.47 11.20 -9.30
CA PHE A 98 -21.09 11.10 -9.76
C PHE A 98 -20.59 9.66 -9.62
N VAL A 99 -19.73 9.26 -10.56
CA VAL A 99 -18.98 8.00 -10.49
C VAL A 99 -17.50 8.29 -10.53
N SER A 100 -16.77 7.65 -9.63
CA SER A 100 -15.31 7.76 -9.58
C SER A 100 -14.65 6.41 -9.34
N PRO A 101 -13.34 6.25 -9.60
CA PRO A 101 -12.57 5.17 -9.01
C PRO A 101 -12.71 5.21 -7.49
N GLY A 102 -12.63 4.07 -6.84
CA GLY A 102 -12.54 3.99 -5.39
C GLY A 102 -11.34 4.76 -4.85
N ILE A 103 -11.50 5.35 -3.68
CA ILE A 103 -10.41 6.04 -2.99
C ILE A 103 -9.42 5.00 -2.47
N ILE A 104 -8.13 5.31 -2.60
CA ILE A 104 -7.02 4.51 -2.10
C ILE A 104 -6.27 5.33 -1.06
N ASP A 105 -6.21 4.84 0.18
CA ASP A 105 -5.41 5.48 1.23
C ASP A 105 -4.05 4.80 1.38
N VAL A 106 -2.98 5.53 1.17
CA VAL A 106 -1.60 5.02 1.27
C VAL A 106 -1.03 5.08 2.68
N HIS A 107 -1.78 5.61 3.65
CA HIS A 107 -1.31 5.76 5.03
C HIS A 107 -2.45 5.56 6.03
N SER A 108 -2.66 4.33 6.42
CA SER A 108 -3.65 3.97 7.42
C SER A 108 -3.04 3.08 8.50
N HIS A 109 -3.63 3.16 9.68
CA HIS A 109 -3.32 2.31 10.82
C HIS A 109 -4.56 1.53 11.29
N LEU A 110 -5.60 1.43 10.45
CA LEU A 110 -6.78 0.64 10.78
C LEU A 110 -6.40 -0.81 11.07
N GLY A 111 -6.99 -1.36 12.10
CA GLY A 111 -6.66 -2.70 12.57
C GLY A 111 -5.44 -2.78 13.47
N ASP A 112 -4.43 -1.88 13.33
CA ASP A 112 -3.28 -1.78 14.26
C ASP A 112 -3.57 -0.87 15.47
N TYR A 113 -4.54 0.04 15.33
CA TYR A 113 -5.12 0.85 16.40
C TYR A 113 -6.65 0.81 16.30
N PRO A 114 -7.28 -0.36 16.47
CA PRO A 114 -8.71 -0.52 16.25
C PRO A 114 -9.54 0.21 17.30
N SER A 115 -10.80 0.47 16.98
CA SER A 115 -11.78 1.01 17.90
C SER A 115 -12.39 -0.09 18.80
N PRO A 116 -12.61 0.17 20.10
CA PRO A 116 -12.21 1.37 20.85
C PRO A 116 -10.71 1.37 21.13
N GLY A 117 -10.06 2.56 21.03
CA GLY A 117 -8.63 2.73 21.27
C GLY A 117 -8.22 2.43 22.73
N THR A 118 -7.71 1.24 22.97
CA THR A 118 -7.18 0.81 24.27
C THR A 118 -5.70 0.46 24.15
N SER A 119 -4.98 0.48 25.27
CA SER A 119 -3.55 0.14 25.27
C SER A 119 -3.27 -1.31 24.84
N SER A 120 -4.21 -2.23 25.09
CA SER A 120 -4.10 -3.63 24.68
C SER A 120 -4.26 -3.86 23.17
N LEU A 121 -4.73 -2.84 22.44
CA LEU A 121 -4.95 -2.86 20.99
C LEU A 121 -4.03 -1.86 20.27
N SER A 122 -2.97 -1.39 20.92
CA SER A 122 -2.05 -0.39 20.39
C SER A 122 -0.81 -1.06 19.79
N ASP A 123 -0.95 -1.62 18.59
CA ASP A 123 0.03 -2.52 17.96
C ASP A 123 0.80 -1.88 16.77
N GLY A 124 0.60 -0.60 16.51
CA GLY A 124 1.18 0.05 15.32
C GLY A 124 2.68 0.36 15.41
N ASN A 125 3.37 0.19 16.56
CA ASN A 125 4.83 0.41 16.65
C ASN A 125 5.51 -0.61 17.57
N GLU A 126 6.50 -1.33 17.04
CA GLU A 126 7.40 -2.14 17.84
C GLU A 126 8.52 -1.26 18.42
N ALA A 127 8.25 -0.63 19.59
CA ALA A 127 9.10 0.41 20.17
C ALA A 127 10.22 -0.14 21.08
N THR A 128 10.71 -1.37 20.83
CA THR A 128 11.82 -2.00 21.57
C THR A 128 13.20 -1.63 21.04
N GLY A 129 13.28 -0.97 19.89
CA GLY A 129 14.52 -0.45 19.30
C GLY A 129 14.27 0.36 18.02
N PRO A 130 15.20 1.23 17.62
CA PRO A 130 14.98 2.13 16.47
C PRO A 130 15.02 1.42 15.10
N VAL A 131 15.46 0.17 15.03
CA VAL A 131 15.61 -0.62 13.80
C VAL A 131 14.86 -1.94 13.97
N LYS A 132 13.69 -2.05 13.36
CA LYS A 132 12.76 -3.19 13.45
C LYS A 132 12.18 -3.59 12.10
N PRO A 133 12.99 -3.75 11.04
CA PRO A 133 12.44 -4.09 9.72
C PRO A 133 11.90 -5.52 9.64
N GLU A 134 12.09 -6.35 10.67
CA GLU A 134 11.58 -7.71 10.79
C GLU A 134 10.11 -7.82 11.16
N VAL A 135 9.51 -6.74 11.69
CA VAL A 135 8.08 -6.76 12.06
C VAL A 135 7.21 -6.41 10.86
N TRP A 136 5.99 -6.92 10.81
CA TRP A 136 5.09 -6.75 9.69
C TRP A 136 3.71 -6.34 10.20
N ALA A 137 3.15 -5.24 9.69
CA ALA A 137 1.83 -4.75 10.08
C ALA A 137 0.73 -5.81 9.88
N GLU A 138 0.83 -6.67 8.84
CA GLU A 138 -0.15 -7.72 8.59
C GLU A 138 -0.30 -8.74 9.75
N HIS A 139 0.65 -8.79 10.69
CA HIS A 139 0.57 -9.68 11.84
C HIS A 139 -0.22 -9.09 13.02
N SER A 140 -0.50 -7.79 13.00
CA SER A 140 -1.24 -7.07 14.04
C SER A 140 -2.61 -6.54 13.58
N VAL A 141 -2.86 -6.47 12.29
CA VAL A 141 -4.16 -6.00 11.76
C VAL A 141 -5.31 -6.85 12.30
N TRP A 142 -6.26 -6.20 12.96
CA TRP A 142 -7.55 -6.79 13.35
C TRP A 142 -8.61 -6.54 12.27
N PRO A 143 -9.01 -7.57 11.48
CA PRO A 143 -9.92 -7.39 10.34
C PRO A 143 -11.32 -6.90 10.70
N GLN A 144 -11.75 -7.08 11.93
CA GLN A 144 -13.07 -6.65 12.43
C GLN A 144 -13.08 -5.22 12.98
N ASP A 145 -11.99 -4.47 12.87
CA ASP A 145 -12.00 -3.04 13.23
C ASP A 145 -13.09 -2.31 12.45
N PRO A 146 -14.08 -1.68 13.13
CA PRO A 146 -15.16 -0.95 12.47
C PRO A 146 -14.68 0.23 11.62
N GLY A 147 -13.43 0.65 11.80
CA GLY A 147 -12.77 1.63 10.96
C GLY A 147 -12.79 1.26 9.47
N PHE A 148 -12.62 -0.03 9.14
CA PHE A 148 -12.66 -0.51 7.75
C PHE A 148 -14.01 -0.27 7.09
N SER A 149 -15.11 -0.71 7.72
CA SER A 149 -16.44 -0.51 7.17
C SER A 149 -16.85 0.96 7.11
N ARG A 150 -16.46 1.78 8.10
CA ARG A 150 -16.69 3.22 8.08
C ARG A 150 -15.92 3.93 6.96
N ALA A 151 -14.67 3.56 6.72
CA ALA A 151 -13.88 4.09 5.60
C ALA A 151 -14.53 3.75 4.25
N LEU A 152 -15.07 2.54 4.09
CA LEU A 152 -15.80 2.13 2.90
C LEU A 152 -17.06 2.95 2.69
N THR A 153 -17.95 2.98 3.70
CA THR A 153 -19.31 3.50 3.55
C THR A 153 -19.41 5.02 3.59
N ASN A 154 -18.53 5.68 4.36
CA ASN A 154 -18.53 7.14 4.48
C ASN A 154 -17.53 7.79 3.53
N GLY A 155 -16.41 7.10 3.25
CA GLY A 155 -15.30 7.65 2.46
C GLY A 155 -15.15 7.06 1.06
N GLY A 156 -15.83 5.95 0.72
CA GLY A 156 -15.61 5.28 -0.56
C GLY A 156 -14.20 4.69 -0.71
N VAL A 157 -13.53 4.36 0.41
CA VAL A 157 -12.17 3.80 0.41
C VAL A 157 -12.24 2.31 0.10
N THR A 158 -11.75 1.93 -1.07
CA THR A 158 -11.79 0.54 -1.57
C THR A 158 -10.51 -0.23 -1.34
N THR A 159 -9.39 0.49 -1.21
CA THR A 159 -8.05 -0.07 -1.00
C THR A 159 -7.28 0.81 -0.03
N LEU A 160 -6.48 0.20 0.84
CA LEU A 160 -5.66 0.95 1.79
C LEU A 160 -4.37 0.22 2.11
N GLN A 161 -3.32 0.97 2.44
CA GLN A 161 -2.09 0.43 3.00
C GLN A 161 -2.11 0.55 4.52
N ILE A 162 -1.96 -0.56 5.22
CA ILE A 162 -1.66 -0.56 6.65
C ILE A 162 -0.15 -0.63 6.82
N LEU A 163 0.39 0.30 7.60
CA LEU A 163 1.83 0.41 7.81
C LEU A 163 2.14 0.73 9.26
N PRO A 164 3.34 0.34 9.77
CA PRO A 164 3.77 0.72 11.10
C PRO A 164 3.81 2.24 11.28
N GLY A 165 3.65 2.69 12.51
CA GLY A 165 3.80 4.09 12.88
C GLY A 165 5.24 4.58 12.70
N SER A 166 5.49 5.83 13.06
CA SER A 166 6.76 6.53 12.77
C SER A 166 7.73 6.61 13.96
N ALA A 167 7.59 5.73 14.97
CA ALA A 167 8.51 5.68 16.10
C ALA A 167 9.92 5.26 15.68
N ASN A 168 10.05 4.37 14.72
CA ASN A 168 11.30 3.69 14.37
C ASN A 168 11.94 4.29 13.12
N LEU A 169 13.28 4.30 13.04
CA LEU A 169 14.00 4.60 11.79
C LEU A 169 13.67 3.56 10.70
N PHE A 170 13.52 2.30 11.10
CA PHE A 170 12.99 1.21 10.28
C PHE A 170 11.87 0.56 11.07
N GLY A 171 10.63 0.78 10.65
CA GLY A 171 9.44 0.43 11.40
C GLY A 171 8.85 -0.94 11.07
N GLY A 172 9.25 -1.53 9.95
CA GLY A 172 8.73 -2.82 9.52
C GLY A 172 7.92 -2.78 8.22
N ARG A 173 7.43 -3.96 7.80
CA ARG A 173 6.69 -4.09 6.53
C ARG A 173 5.26 -3.57 6.66
N SER A 174 4.81 -2.90 5.62
CA SER A 174 3.40 -2.55 5.39
C SER A 174 2.73 -3.59 4.50
N VAL A 175 1.40 -3.62 4.52
CA VAL A 175 0.58 -4.48 3.67
C VAL A 175 -0.51 -3.66 2.98
N VAL A 176 -0.80 -3.99 1.72
CA VAL A 176 -1.93 -3.41 0.97
C VAL A 176 -3.13 -4.33 1.10
N LEU A 177 -4.27 -3.76 1.48
CA LEU A 177 -5.52 -4.47 1.69
C LEU A 177 -6.61 -3.96 0.74
N LYS A 178 -7.44 -4.87 0.23
CA LYS A 178 -8.77 -4.54 -0.28
C LYS A 178 -9.70 -4.34 0.92
N ASN A 179 -10.50 -3.29 0.91
CA ASN A 179 -11.40 -2.99 2.02
C ASN A 179 -12.67 -3.84 1.95
N VAL A 180 -12.52 -5.13 2.15
CA VAL A 180 -13.59 -6.13 2.10
C VAL A 180 -13.76 -6.83 3.46
N PRO A 181 -14.95 -7.28 3.82
CA PRO A 181 -15.14 -8.08 5.03
C PRO A 181 -14.31 -9.36 4.96
N ALA A 182 -13.56 -9.68 6.00
CA ALA A 182 -12.81 -10.93 6.07
C ALA A 182 -12.56 -11.34 7.53
N ARG A 183 -12.35 -12.64 7.77
CA ARG A 183 -12.00 -13.16 9.09
C ARG A 183 -10.50 -13.14 9.38
N THR A 184 -9.68 -12.97 8.34
CA THR A 184 -8.22 -12.94 8.44
C THR A 184 -7.68 -11.83 7.53
N VAL A 185 -6.53 -11.30 7.89
CA VAL A 185 -5.86 -10.26 7.08
C VAL A 185 -5.52 -10.76 5.67
N GLN A 186 -5.15 -12.05 5.52
CA GLN A 186 -4.87 -12.63 4.20
C GLN A 186 -6.11 -12.65 3.29
N GLY A 187 -7.31 -12.72 3.87
CA GLY A 187 -8.57 -12.59 3.13
C GLY A 187 -8.84 -11.17 2.62
N MET A 188 -8.19 -10.15 3.19
CA MET A 188 -8.23 -8.75 2.73
C MET A 188 -7.01 -8.40 1.86
N LYS A 189 -5.90 -9.13 2.00
CA LYS A 189 -4.61 -8.79 1.37
C LYS A 189 -4.75 -8.69 -0.15
N PHE A 190 -4.32 -7.56 -0.70
CA PHE A 190 -4.42 -7.27 -2.14
C PHE A 190 -3.53 -8.25 -2.93
N PRO A 191 -4.08 -9.06 -3.87
CA PRO A 191 -3.31 -10.10 -4.55
C PRO A 191 -2.14 -9.54 -5.37
N GLY A 192 -0.92 -9.95 -5.01
CA GLY A 192 0.31 -9.57 -5.71
C GLY A 192 0.72 -8.11 -5.55
N ALA A 193 0.15 -7.37 -4.61
CA ALA A 193 0.69 -6.08 -4.22
C ALA A 193 2.06 -6.26 -3.53
N PRO A 194 3.07 -5.43 -3.84
CA PRO A 194 4.34 -5.48 -3.14
C PRO A 194 4.16 -5.03 -1.69
N TYR A 195 5.01 -5.55 -0.80
CA TYR A 195 5.14 -4.98 0.55
C TYR A 195 5.79 -3.59 0.48
N GLY A 196 5.48 -2.74 1.47
CA GLY A 196 6.28 -1.57 1.75
C GLY A 196 7.21 -1.79 2.95
N LEU A 197 8.22 -0.94 3.10
CA LEU A 197 8.97 -0.75 4.33
C LEU A 197 8.68 0.63 4.87
N LYS A 198 8.09 0.71 6.07
CA LYS A 198 7.95 1.97 6.78
C LYS A 198 9.29 2.39 7.36
N MET A 199 9.70 3.61 7.02
CA MET A 199 10.85 4.29 7.63
C MET A 199 10.40 5.61 8.25
N ALA A 200 11.23 6.20 9.10
CA ALA A 200 11.03 7.55 9.60
C ALA A 200 12.33 8.34 9.69
N CYS A 201 12.26 9.63 9.39
CA CYS A 201 13.24 10.65 9.74
C CYS A 201 12.71 11.54 10.89
N GLY A 202 13.46 12.58 11.27
CA GLY A 202 12.97 13.67 12.08
C GLY A 202 12.91 13.41 13.57
N GLU A 203 11.94 14.08 14.21
CA GLU A 203 11.87 14.14 15.67
C GLU A 203 11.32 12.88 16.32
N ASN A 204 10.46 12.10 15.62
CA ASN A 204 9.77 10.98 16.23
C ASN A 204 10.74 9.90 16.74
N PRO A 205 11.71 9.37 15.98
CA PRO A 205 12.71 8.43 16.49
C PRO A 205 13.53 9.00 17.64
N LYS A 206 13.93 10.29 17.57
CA LYS A 206 14.66 10.96 18.64
C LYS A 206 13.84 10.99 19.95
N ARG A 207 12.56 11.38 19.85
CA ARG A 207 11.66 11.45 21.01
C ARG A 207 11.43 10.08 21.66
N VAL A 208 11.27 9.04 20.84
CA VAL A 208 10.96 7.70 21.34
C VAL A 208 12.19 7.01 21.93
N TYR A 209 13.36 7.17 21.32
CA TYR A 209 14.57 6.39 21.67
C TYR A 209 15.67 7.19 22.36
N GLY A 210 15.64 8.53 22.32
CA GLY A 210 16.70 9.36 22.85
C GLY A 210 17.07 9.07 24.30
N ASN A 211 16.08 8.79 25.15
CA ASN A 211 16.28 8.46 26.55
C ASN A 211 16.40 6.93 26.81
N LYS A 212 16.45 6.12 25.74
CA LYS A 212 16.54 4.66 25.80
C LYS A 212 17.84 4.11 25.19
N GLY A 213 18.87 4.95 25.05
CA GLY A 213 20.14 4.58 24.42
C GLY A 213 20.11 4.60 22.88
N GLY A 214 19.05 5.08 22.27
CA GLY A 214 18.92 5.27 20.81
C GLY A 214 19.37 6.65 20.35
N PRO A 215 19.10 7.03 19.07
CA PRO A 215 19.54 8.30 18.51
C PRO A 215 18.85 9.48 19.22
N GLN A 216 19.63 10.45 19.66
CA GLN A 216 19.18 11.67 20.31
C GLN A 216 19.13 12.87 19.36
N THR A 217 19.77 12.78 18.22
CA THR A 217 19.92 13.86 17.24
C THR A 217 19.57 13.36 15.83
N ARG A 218 19.29 14.30 14.91
CA ARG A 218 19.16 13.97 13.48
C ARG A 218 20.44 13.37 12.90
N MET A 219 21.62 13.83 13.35
CA MET A 219 22.90 13.21 13.01
C MET A 219 22.93 11.73 13.43
N GLY A 220 22.45 11.44 14.65
CA GLY A 220 22.31 10.06 15.17
C GLY A 220 21.34 9.22 14.35
N ASN A 221 20.18 9.77 13.95
CA ASN A 221 19.25 9.09 13.05
C ASN A 221 19.95 8.64 11.76
N ILE A 222 20.68 9.57 11.10
CA ILE A 222 21.38 9.29 9.86
C ILE A 222 22.51 8.27 10.06
N ALA A 223 23.28 8.38 11.13
CA ALA A 223 24.37 7.43 11.45
C ALA A 223 23.84 5.99 11.62
N VAL A 224 22.75 5.82 12.37
CA VAL A 224 22.11 4.50 12.57
C VAL A 224 21.53 3.97 11.25
N THR A 225 20.90 4.82 10.48
CA THR A 225 20.31 4.43 9.18
C THR A 225 21.39 3.98 8.20
N ARG A 226 22.48 4.73 8.06
CA ARG A 226 23.63 4.36 7.19
C ARG A 226 24.28 3.05 7.62
N ALA A 227 24.53 2.88 8.93
CA ALA A 227 25.08 1.63 9.46
C ALA A 227 24.19 0.41 9.18
N THR A 228 22.88 0.61 9.20
CA THR A 228 21.89 -0.43 8.88
C THR A 228 21.95 -0.81 7.40
N TRP A 229 22.00 0.16 6.49
CA TRP A 229 22.12 -0.11 5.05
C TRP A 229 23.43 -0.79 4.68
N LEU A 230 24.56 -0.46 5.33
CA LEU A 230 25.84 -1.17 5.13
C LEU A 230 25.72 -2.66 5.45
N ARG A 231 25.05 -3.00 6.57
CA ARG A 231 24.78 -4.41 6.95
C ARG A 231 23.86 -5.10 5.93
N ALA A 232 22.85 -4.40 5.45
CA ALA A 232 21.95 -4.93 4.43
C ALA A 232 22.65 -5.22 3.10
N GLN A 233 23.53 -4.33 2.64
CA GLN A 233 24.35 -4.56 1.44
C GLN A 233 25.29 -5.75 1.61
N GLU A 234 25.92 -5.92 2.79
CA GLU A 234 26.78 -7.07 3.07
C GLU A 234 25.97 -8.38 3.07
N TYR A 235 24.80 -8.38 3.72
CA TYR A 235 23.88 -9.52 3.73
C TYR A 235 23.44 -9.89 2.31
N LYS A 236 23.01 -8.91 1.51
CA LYS A 236 22.64 -9.12 0.11
C LYS A 236 23.76 -9.75 -0.69
N ARG A 237 25.01 -9.24 -0.60
CA ARG A 237 26.17 -9.79 -1.33
C ARG A 237 26.43 -11.27 -1.00
N LYS A 238 26.28 -11.66 0.28
CA LYS A 238 26.45 -13.05 0.71
C LYS A 238 25.39 -13.95 0.10
N TRP A 239 24.13 -13.56 0.15
CA TRP A 239 23.02 -14.31 -0.41
C TRP A 239 23.04 -14.37 -1.94
N ASP A 240 23.32 -13.28 -2.63
CA ASP A 240 23.45 -13.23 -4.09
C ASP A 240 24.57 -14.17 -4.58
N LYS A 241 25.72 -14.21 -3.85
CA LYS A 241 26.81 -15.15 -4.13
C LYS A 241 26.32 -16.59 -3.97
N TYR A 242 25.69 -16.91 -2.85
CA TYR A 242 25.17 -18.27 -2.59
C TYR A 242 24.14 -18.70 -3.64
N GLU A 243 23.17 -17.85 -3.96
CA GLU A 243 22.15 -18.15 -4.97
C GLU A 243 22.73 -18.34 -6.38
N LYS A 244 23.82 -17.66 -6.70
CA LYS A 244 24.51 -17.76 -7.99
C LYS A 244 25.46 -18.94 -8.10
N THR A 245 26.20 -19.24 -7.07
CA THR A 245 27.34 -20.19 -7.14
C THR A 245 27.17 -21.42 -6.25
N GLY A 246 26.19 -21.46 -5.36
CA GLY A 246 26.10 -22.46 -4.30
C GLY A 246 27.18 -22.28 -3.24
N GLY A 247 27.40 -23.32 -2.45
CA GLY A 247 28.37 -23.34 -1.35
C GLY A 247 27.65 -23.29 0.02
N ASP A 248 28.33 -22.76 1.03
CA ASP A 248 27.78 -22.64 2.37
C ASP A 248 26.65 -21.58 2.39
N MET A 249 25.47 -22.00 2.86
CA MET A 249 24.29 -21.13 2.98
C MET A 249 24.56 -20.06 4.05
N PRO A 250 24.37 -18.77 3.73
CA PRO A 250 24.50 -17.70 4.72
C PRO A 250 23.45 -17.85 5.83
N GLY A 251 23.78 -17.43 7.05
CA GLY A 251 22.82 -17.35 8.14
C GLY A 251 21.68 -16.40 7.77
N ARG A 252 20.44 -16.82 8.08
CA ARG A 252 19.24 -16.03 7.80
C ARG A 252 19.02 -15.00 8.92
N ASP A 253 18.67 -13.77 8.53
CA ASP A 253 18.33 -12.65 9.39
C ASP A 253 17.06 -11.99 8.85
N LEU A 254 15.95 -12.06 9.60
CA LEU A 254 14.64 -11.56 9.15
C LEU A 254 14.62 -10.04 8.92
N ALA A 255 15.40 -9.29 9.71
CA ALA A 255 15.56 -7.86 9.49
C ALA A 255 16.27 -7.58 8.16
N MET A 256 17.35 -8.30 7.91
CA MET A 256 18.12 -8.15 6.68
C MET A 256 17.39 -8.73 5.45
N ASP A 257 16.51 -9.72 5.61
CA ASP A 257 15.62 -10.21 4.53
C ASP A 257 14.74 -9.07 4.00
N THR A 258 14.13 -8.28 4.89
CA THR A 258 13.32 -7.13 4.50
C THR A 258 14.16 -6.07 3.76
N LEU A 259 15.33 -5.73 4.31
CA LEU A 259 16.20 -4.71 3.70
C LEU A 259 16.81 -5.18 2.36
N ARG A 260 17.11 -6.48 2.23
CA ARG A 260 17.50 -7.08 0.95
C ARG A 260 16.38 -6.93 -0.08
N GLY A 261 15.12 -7.19 0.30
CA GLY A 261 13.97 -7.01 -0.57
C GLY A 261 13.83 -5.58 -1.09
N VAL A 262 14.18 -4.58 -0.26
CA VAL A 262 14.26 -3.17 -0.69
C VAL A 262 15.38 -2.96 -1.71
N LEU A 263 16.59 -3.45 -1.41
CA LEU A 263 17.74 -3.34 -2.32
C LEU A 263 17.55 -4.10 -3.64
N ASP A 264 16.64 -5.07 -3.67
CA ASP A 264 16.22 -5.81 -4.87
C ASP A 264 15.07 -5.12 -5.62
N GLY A 265 14.53 -4.00 -5.10
CA GLY A 265 13.40 -3.28 -5.67
C GLY A 265 12.05 -3.98 -5.52
N LYS A 266 11.93 -4.98 -4.66
CA LYS A 266 10.72 -5.79 -4.44
C LYS A 266 9.86 -5.28 -3.28
N ILE A 267 10.46 -4.54 -2.34
CA ILE A 267 9.80 -3.89 -1.21
C ILE A 267 9.92 -2.39 -1.40
N LEU A 268 8.80 -1.68 -1.36
CA LEU A 268 8.71 -0.25 -1.62
C LEU A 268 9.04 0.55 -0.35
N ILE A 269 9.70 1.71 -0.46
CA ILE A 269 9.98 2.54 0.71
C ILE A 269 8.90 3.61 0.88
N HIS A 270 8.28 3.62 2.06
CA HIS A 270 7.34 4.61 2.55
C HIS A 270 7.95 5.31 3.77
N ASN A 271 8.50 6.51 3.57
CA ASN A 271 9.31 7.19 4.56
C ASN A 271 8.57 8.39 5.17
N HIS A 272 8.24 8.33 6.46
CA HIS A 272 7.76 9.47 7.23
C HIS A 272 8.84 10.55 7.31
N CYS A 273 8.56 11.74 6.76
CA CYS A 273 9.47 12.88 6.81
C CYS A 273 8.70 14.19 6.58
N TYR A 274 8.93 15.21 7.41
CA TYR A 274 8.21 16.48 7.34
C TYR A 274 9.00 17.55 6.58
N ARG A 275 10.28 17.71 6.91
CA ARG A 275 11.11 18.82 6.49
C ARG A 275 11.78 18.56 5.14
N ALA A 276 11.90 19.60 4.34
CA ALA A 276 12.53 19.55 3.02
C ALA A 276 14.01 19.13 3.08
N ASP A 277 14.77 19.67 4.04
CA ASP A 277 16.19 19.35 4.21
C ASP A 277 16.41 17.88 4.59
N GLU A 278 15.55 17.31 5.44
CA GLU A 278 15.64 15.91 5.83
C GLU A 278 15.23 14.97 4.68
N MET A 279 14.18 15.32 3.92
CA MET A 279 13.79 14.58 2.72
C MET A 279 14.93 14.56 1.68
N ALA A 280 15.61 15.69 1.47
CA ALA A 280 16.77 15.78 0.56
C ALA A 280 17.92 14.87 1.02
N ILE A 281 18.24 14.85 2.32
CA ILE A 281 19.27 13.94 2.89
C ILE A 281 18.88 12.48 2.67
N MET A 282 17.60 12.12 2.84
CA MET A 282 17.12 10.76 2.60
C MET A 282 17.21 10.36 1.13
N ILE A 283 16.97 11.30 0.20
CA ILE A 283 17.17 11.07 -1.25
C ILE A 283 18.66 10.81 -1.55
N ASP A 284 19.58 11.59 -0.99
CA ASP A 284 21.01 11.38 -1.20
C ASP A 284 21.46 10.04 -0.60
N MET A 285 20.96 9.67 0.56
CA MET A 285 21.20 8.36 1.17
C MET A 285 20.68 7.22 0.28
N SER A 286 19.55 7.39 -0.36
CA SER A 286 19.02 6.37 -1.27
C SER A 286 19.94 6.13 -2.46
N LYS A 287 20.57 7.18 -2.96
CA LYS A 287 21.61 7.09 -4.01
C LYS A 287 22.88 6.44 -3.51
N GLU A 288 23.35 6.79 -2.28
CA GLU A 288 24.55 6.19 -1.66
C GLU A 288 24.42 4.66 -1.53
N PHE A 289 23.25 4.15 -1.13
CA PHE A 289 23.03 2.73 -0.86
C PHE A 289 22.32 1.97 -1.98
N GLY A 290 21.87 2.65 -3.04
CA GLY A 290 21.30 2.02 -4.24
C GLY A 290 19.89 1.49 -4.03
N TYR A 291 19.04 2.21 -3.29
CA TYR A 291 17.60 1.93 -3.19
C TYR A 291 16.79 3.12 -3.69
N HIS A 292 15.47 2.91 -3.87
CA HIS A 292 14.55 3.96 -4.29
C HIS A 292 13.55 4.28 -3.18
N ILE A 293 13.33 5.58 -2.89
CA ILE A 293 12.26 6.03 -2.03
C ILE A 293 11.00 6.17 -2.89
N THR A 294 9.97 5.39 -2.58
CA THR A 294 8.71 5.43 -3.33
C THR A 294 7.87 6.64 -2.95
N ALA A 295 7.76 6.91 -1.64
CA ALA A 295 6.97 8.03 -1.16
C ALA A 295 7.51 8.59 0.17
N PHE A 296 7.45 9.92 0.31
CA PHE A 296 7.53 10.59 1.60
C PHE A 296 6.13 10.82 2.13
N HIS A 297 5.91 10.46 3.39
CA HIS A 297 4.64 10.61 4.09
C HIS A 297 4.65 11.83 4.98
N HIS A 298 3.51 12.50 5.03
CA HIS A 298 3.26 13.83 5.59
C HIS A 298 3.90 14.92 4.75
N ALA A 299 5.17 14.81 4.42
CA ALA A 299 5.88 15.64 3.45
C ALA A 299 5.45 17.12 3.52
N VAL A 300 5.38 17.67 4.74
CA VAL A 300 4.79 18.99 5.03
C VAL A 300 5.46 20.11 4.25
N GLU A 301 6.77 19.99 4.02
CA GLU A 301 7.55 20.96 3.26
C GLU A 301 7.89 20.48 1.83
N ALA A 302 7.10 19.54 1.26
CA ALA A 302 7.35 19.03 -0.09
C ALA A 302 7.34 20.11 -1.16
N TYR A 303 6.55 21.17 -0.99
CA TYR A 303 6.50 22.30 -1.90
C TYR A 303 7.85 22.99 -2.11
N LYS A 304 8.75 22.94 -1.10
CA LYS A 304 10.09 23.55 -1.17
C LYS A 304 11.06 22.78 -2.07
N ILE A 305 10.79 21.47 -2.29
CA ILE A 305 11.64 20.54 -3.05
C ILE A 305 10.84 19.74 -4.08
N ALA A 306 9.74 20.28 -4.55
CA ALA A 306 8.84 19.59 -5.46
C ALA A 306 9.53 19.18 -6.78
N ASP A 307 10.44 20.01 -7.28
CA ASP A 307 11.34 19.71 -8.41
C ASP A 307 12.26 18.51 -8.15
N LEU A 308 12.83 18.43 -6.95
CA LEU A 308 13.68 17.31 -6.55
C LEU A 308 12.88 16.00 -6.44
N LEU A 309 11.65 16.06 -5.93
CA LEU A 309 10.75 14.92 -5.86
C LEU A 309 10.37 14.44 -7.27
N ALA A 310 10.02 15.37 -8.17
CA ALA A 310 9.72 15.06 -9.58
C ALA A 310 10.92 14.42 -10.28
N ALA A 311 12.12 15.00 -10.15
CA ALA A 311 13.34 14.50 -10.77
C ALA A 311 13.74 13.10 -10.30
N ASN A 312 13.36 12.69 -9.08
CA ASN A 312 13.65 11.37 -8.53
C ASN A 312 12.44 10.41 -8.59
N ASN A 313 11.32 10.79 -9.24
CA ASN A 313 10.09 10.00 -9.33
C ASN A 313 9.55 9.54 -7.96
N ILE A 314 9.56 10.43 -6.99
CA ILE A 314 9.11 10.19 -5.61
C ILE A 314 7.73 10.80 -5.43
N CYS A 315 6.79 10.07 -4.82
CA CYS A 315 5.50 10.60 -4.43
C CYS A 315 5.60 11.38 -3.11
N ALA A 316 4.82 12.46 -2.98
CA ALA A 316 4.58 13.14 -1.72
C ALA A 316 3.15 12.86 -1.25
N VAL A 317 3.02 12.32 -0.06
CA VAL A 317 1.77 11.90 0.58
C VAL A 317 1.47 12.90 1.68
N MET A 318 0.44 13.74 1.49
CA MET A 318 0.29 14.99 2.23
C MET A 318 -1.11 15.14 2.83
N TRP A 319 -1.23 15.96 3.86
CA TRP A 319 -2.50 16.49 4.34
C TRP A 319 -2.82 17.83 3.65
N ALA A 320 -4.10 18.15 3.55
CA ALA A 320 -4.53 19.44 3.00
C ALA A 320 -4.22 20.60 3.95
N ASP A 321 -4.47 20.43 5.26
CA ASP A 321 -4.42 21.52 6.21
C ASP A 321 -4.00 21.14 7.65
N TRP A 322 -3.33 19.98 7.82
CA TRP A 322 -2.82 19.59 9.12
C TRP A 322 -1.45 20.20 9.38
N TYR A 323 -1.40 21.24 10.17
CA TYR A 323 -0.18 21.95 10.53
C TYR A 323 -0.25 22.53 11.95
N GLY A 324 0.90 22.97 12.47
CA GLY A 324 1.00 23.69 13.74
C GLY A 324 0.91 22.83 15.00
N PHE A 325 0.65 21.52 14.90
CA PHE A 325 0.53 20.64 16.08
C PHE A 325 1.89 20.20 16.63
N LYS A 326 2.96 20.41 15.88
CA LYS A 326 4.35 20.21 16.32
C LYS A 326 5.31 21.08 15.48
N MET A 327 6.55 21.28 15.95
CA MET A 327 7.50 22.17 15.30
C MET A 327 7.88 21.73 13.88
N GLU A 328 7.98 20.45 13.59
CA GLU A 328 8.27 19.95 12.24
C GLU A 328 7.13 20.20 11.23
N SER A 329 5.92 20.45 11.71
CA SER A 329 4.76 20.81 10.86
C SER A 329 4.42 22.31 10.90
N TYR A 330 5.33 23.15 11.42
CA TYR A 330 5.09 24.58 11.56
C TYR A 330 5.03 25.30 10.20
N ASP A 331 5.88 24.91 9.26
CA ASP A 331 6.05 25.57 7.96
C ASP A 331 5.19 24.94 6.85
N ALA A 332 4.05 24.38 7.23
CA ALA A 332 3.06 23.87 6.29
C ALA A 332 2.32 25.02 5.59
N ILE A 333 1.97 24.80 4.33
CA ILE A 333 1.10 25.68 3.56
C ILE A 333 -0.03 24.86 2.91
N LYS A 334 -1.18 25.50 2.70
CA LYS A 334 -2.37 24.82 2.14
C LYS A 334 -2.20 24.44 0.67
N GLU A 335 -1.34 25.16 -0.03
CA GLU A 335 -1.01 24.97 -1.44
C GLU A 335 0.00 23.85 -1.68
N ASN A 336 0.47 23.13 -0.65
CA ASN A 336 1.51 22.11 -0.75
C ASN A 336 1.18 21.04 -1.82
N ILE A 337 -0.01 20.44 -1.76
CA ILE A 337 -0.45 19.41 -2.71
C ILE A 337 -0.52 19.92 -4.15
N PRO A 338 -1.21 21.06 -4.43
CA PRO A 338 -1.25 21.65 -5.77
C PRO A 338 0.12 22.04 -6.32
N LEU A 339 1.02 22.59 -5.48
CA LEU A 339 2.38 22.95 -5.91
C LEU A 339 3.23 21.73 -6.28
N VAL A 340 3.15 20.66 -5.50
CA VAL A 340 3.81 19.38 -5.79
C VAL A 340 3.28 18.80 -7.10
N HIS A 341 1.95 18.81 -7.30
CA HIS A 341 1.33 18.38 -8.54
C HIS A 341 1.81 19.21 -9.75
N ASN A 342 1.79 20.54 -9.62
CA ASN A 342 2.20 21.45 -10.69
C ASN A 342 3.68 21.33 -11.08
N ALA A 343 4.53 20.91 -10.15
CA ALA A 343 5.93 20.60 -10.42
C ALA A 343 6.13 19.27 -11.17
N GLY A 344 5.06 18.53 -11.46
CA GLY A 344 5.10 17.22 -12.11
C GLY A 344 5.46 16.06 -11.18
N ALA A 345 5.49 16.29 -9.87
CA ALA A 345 5.69 15.24 -8.88
C ALA A 345 4.36 14.53 -8.57
N CYS A 346 4.45 13.31 -8.08
CA CYS A 346 3.31 12.49 -7.70
C CYS A 346 2.73 12.98 -6.37
N ALA A 347 1.66 13.79 -6.43
CA ALA A 347 0.95 14.32 -5.25
C ALA A 347 -0.15 13.35 -4.80
N ILE A 348 -0.27 13.12 -3.50
CA ILE A 348 -1.25 12.20 -2.88
C ILE A 348 -1.83 12.84 -1.63
N VAL A 349 -3.14 12.67 -1.43
CA VAL A 349 -3.84 12.98 -0.19
C VAL A 349 -3.94 11.72 0.67
N HIS A 350 -3.69 11.81 1.98
CA HIS A 350 -3.76 10.68 2.90
C HIS A 350 -4.47 11.00 4.21
N SER A 351 -4.80 9.99 4.99
CA SER A 351 -5.51 10.15 6.24
C SER A 351 -4.60 10.21 7.48
N ASP A 352 -3.86 9.16 7.77
CA ASP A 352 -3.13 8.93 9.05
C ASP A 352 -4.04 8.97 10.30
N ASP A 353 -5.35 8.86 10.11
CA ASP A 353 -6.35 8.94 11.18
C ASP A 353 -7.61 8.16 10.83
N ALA A 354 -8.17 7.41 11.81
CA ALA A 354 -9.34 6.56 11.62
C ALA A 354 -10.64 7.33 11.31
N ASN A 355 -10.71 8.63 11.62
CA ASN A 355 -11.86 9.47 11.29
C ASN A 355 -11.66 10.19 9.96
N TYR A 356 -10.45 10.72 9.71
CA TYR A 356 -10.16 11.45 8.47
C TYR A 356 -10.15 10.56 7.23
N ILE A 357 -9.83 9.28 7.35
CA ILE A 357 -9.94 8.31 6.25
C ILE A 357 -11.35 8.29 5.64
N GLN A 358 -12.37 8.66 6.40
CA GLN A 358 -13.76 8.77 5.94
C GLN A 358 -14.05 10.03 5.11
N ARG A 359 -13.06 10.94 4.94
CA ARG A 359 -13.25 12.28 4.36
C ARG A 359 -12.13 12.70 3.39
N LEU A 360 -11.41 11.75 2.82
CA LEU A 360 -10.28 12.04 1.92
C LEU A 360 -10.71 12.85 0.69
N ASN A 361 -11.95 12.66 0.21
CA ASN A 361 -12.55 13.48 -0.84
C ASN A 361 -12.65 14.97 -0.44
N GLN A 362 -13.02 15.26 0.82
CA GLN A 362 -13.10 16.63 1.34
C GLN A 362 -11.70 17.23 1.54
N GLU A 363 -10.71 16.42 1.95
CA GLU A 363 -9.31 16.85 2.04
C GLU A 363 -8.79 17.27 0.65
N ALA A 364 -9.06 16.47 -0.38
CA ALA A 364 -8.69 16.82 -1.75
C ALA A 364 -9.43 18.08 -2.25
N ALA A 365 -10.70 18.26 -1.89
CA ALA A 365 -11.47 19.46 -2.21
C ALA A 365 -10.86 20.72 -1.62
N LYS A 366 -10.43 20.68 -0.35
CA LYS A 366 -9.74 21.80 0.31
C LYS A 366 -8.45 22.18 -0.43
N ALA A 367 -7.59 21.19 -0.69
CA ALA A 367 -6.34 21.40 -1.41
C ALA A 367 -6.57 21.96 -2.82
N LEU A 368 -7.57 21.43 -3.55
CA LEU A 368 -7.95 21.94 -4.88
C LEU A 368 -8.37 23.42 -4.81
N ALA A 369 -9.24 23.78 -3.85
CA ALA A 369 -9.72 25.14 -3.68
C ALA A 369 -8.58 26.10 -3.34
N ASP A 370 -7.62 25.70 -2.50
CA ASP A 370 -6.45 26.51 -2.16
C ASP A 370 -5.54 26.70 -3.38
N GLY A 371 -5.30 25.66 -4.17
CA GLY A 371 -4.53 25.78 -5.41
C GLY A 371 -5.18 26.69 -6.45
N ILE A 372 -6.50 26.60 -6.63
CA ILE A 372 -7.24 27.50 -7.54
C ILE A 372 -7.14 28.95 -7.07
N ARG A 373 -7.31 29.22 -5.77
CA ARG A 373 -7.16 30.57 -5.19
C ARG A 373 -5.75 31.12 -5.37
N ALA A 374 -4.74 30.28 -5.30
CA ALA A 374 -3.35 30.66 -5.54
C ALA A 374 -3.02 30.83 -7.04
N GLY A 375 -3.96 30.59 -7.94
CA GLY A 375 -3.77 30.72 -9.39
C GLY A 375 -2.90 29.64 -10.02
N ILE A 376 -2.76 28.47 -9.39
CA ILE A 376 -2.00 27.33 -9.93
C ILE A 376 -2.75 26.79 -11.15
N PRO A 377 -2.11 26.71 -12.34
CA PRO A 377 -2.79 26.33 -13.57
C PRO A 377 -3.08 24.82 -13.64
N GLY A 378 -4.03 24.44 -14.52
CA GLY A 378 -4.29 23.03 -14.87
C GLY A 378 -5.05 22.23 -13.82
N LEU A 379 -5.50 22.85 -12.74
CA LEU A 379 -6.24 22.19 -11.68
C LEU A 379 -7.73 22.07 -12.04
N SER A 380 -8.29 20.90 -11.74
CA SER A 380 -9.73 20.62 -11.85
C SER A 380 -10.11 19.51 -10.86
N GLU A 381 -11.40 19.30 -10.64
CA GLU A 381 -11.91 18.20 -9.83
C GLU A 381 -11.41 16.83 -10.32
N ALA A 382 -11.45 16.60 -11.64
CA ALA A 382 -10.98 15.35 -12.23
C ALA A 382 -9.47 15.14 -12.05
N VAL A 383 -8.67 16.20 -12.09
CA VAL A 383 -7.23 16.17 -11.79
C VAL A 383 -7.01 15.91 -10.29
N ALA A 384 -7.75 16.57 -9.41
CA ALA A 384 -7.64 16.35 -7.97
C ALA A 384 -8.05 14.91 -7.58
N TRP A 385 -8.92 14.25 -8.35
CA TRP A 385 -9.25 12.85 -8.12
C TRP A 385 -8.06 11.90 -8.34
N GLU A 386 -7.07 12.27 -9.16
CA GLU A 386 -5.83 11.50 -9.28
C GLU A 386 -5.05 11.42 -7.95
N TRP A 387 -5.15 12.44 -7.10
CA TRP A 387 -4.51 12.46 -5.77
C TRP A 387 -5.10 11.45 -4.80
N LEU A 388 -6.30 10.95 -5.09
CA LEU A 388 -7.08 10.01 -4.28
C LEU A 388 -7.09 8.57 -4.85
N SER A 389 -6.71 8.37 -6.11
CA SER A 389 -6.88 7.08 -6.76
C SER A 389 -5.64 6.64 -7.55
N ARG A 390 -5.33 7.30 -8.67
CA ARG A 390 -4.24 6.93 -9.57
C ARG A 390 -2.86 7.05 -8.93
N ASN A 391 -2.58 8.17 -8.29
CA ASN A 391 -1.29 8.43 -7.65
C ASN A 391 -1.06 7.52 -6.43
N PRO A 392 -2.04 7.31 -5.53
CA PRO A 392 -1.97 6.25 -4.53
C PRO A 392 -1.69 4.87 -5.09
N ALA A 393 -2.39 4.44 -6.15
CA ALA A 393 -2.15 3.15 -6.80
C ALA A 393 -0.71 3.02 -7.33
N LYS A 394 -0.15 4.12 -7.87
CA LYS A 394 1.26 4.20 -8.29
C LYS A 394 2.20 3.98 -7.11
N ALA A 395 1.98 4.69 -5.99
CA ALA A 395 2.81 4.59 -4.79
C ALA A 395 2.77 3.22 -4.13
N LEU A 396 1.67 2.48 -4.30
CA LEU A 396 1.50 1.12 -3.79
C LEU A 396 1.95 0.03 -4.78
N GLY A 397 2.41 0.39 -5.98
CA GLY A 397 2.83 -0.57 -7.00
C GLY A 397 1.69 -1.41 -7.59
N ILE A 398 0.46 -0.90 -7.58
CA ILE A 398 -0.75 -1.57 -8.08
C ILE A 398 -1.47 -0.81 -9.19
N LEU A 399 -0.81 0.19 -9.78
CA LEU A 399 -1.43 1.04 -10.81
C LEU A 399 -1.86 0.27 -12.07
N ASP A 400 -1.22 -0.84 -12.36
CA ASP A 400 -1.61 -1.75 -13.45
C ASP A 400 -2.97 -2.43 -13.19
N LYS A 401 -3.38 -2.55 -11.93
CA LYS A 401 -4.58 -3.27 -11.51
C LYS A 401 -5.77 -2.36 -11.22
N THR A 402 -5.57 -1.26 -10.50
CA THR A 402 -6.66 -0.39 -10.02
C THR A 402 -6.29 1.10 -10.10
N GLY A 403 -7.06 1.99 -9.48
CA GLY A 403 -6.81 3.43 -9.37
C GLY A 403 -7.33 4.28 -10.52
N SER A 404 -7.96 3.68 -11.53
CA SER A 404 -8.68 4.40 -12.59
C SER A 404 -9.71 3.50 -13.26
N LEU A 405 -10.71 4.12 -13.95
CA LEU A 405 -11.78 3.40 -14.64
C LEU A 405 -11.39 2.97 -16.07
N LYS A 406 -10.11 2.69 -16.30
CA LYS A 406 -9.68 2.14 -17.61
C LYS A 406 -10.23 0.73 -17.83
N PRO A 407 -10.70 0.40 -19.05
CA PRO A 407 -11.08 -0.96 -19.38
C PRO A 407 -9.97 -1.97 -19.06
N GLY A 408 -10.34 -3.08 -18.42
CA GLY A 408 -9.43 -4.14 -17.99
C GLY A 408 -8.89 -3.98 -16.57
N LYS A 409 -8.98 -2.80 -15.95
CA LYS A 409 -8.65 -2.63 -14.52
C LYS A 409 -9.77 -3.16 -13.63
N GLU A 410 -9.42 -3.47 -12.39
CA GLU A 410 -10.35 -3.91 -11.36
C GLU A 410 -11.47 -2.86 -11.18
N ALA A 411 -12.70 -3.32 -11.08
CA ALA A 411 -13.88 -2.47 -10.96
C ALA A 411 -14.09 -2.04 -9.50
N ASP A 412 -13.14 -1.25 -9.00
CA ASP A 412 -13.18 -0.57 -7.71
C ASP A 412 -13.70 0.84 -7.96
N LEU A 413 -14.99 1.08 -7.64
CA LEU A 413 -15.63 2.34 -7.95
C LEU A 413 -16.70 2.74 -6.94
N VAL A 414 -17.02 4.02 -6.91
CA VAL A 414 -18.02 4.63 -6.03
C VAL A 414 -19.05 5.39 -6.85
N LEU A 415 -20.31 5.16 -6.57
CA LEU A 415 -21.42 6.01 -6.96
C LEU A 415 -21.73 6.96 -5.81
N TRP A 416 -21.59 8.25 -6.05
CA TRP A 416 -21.88 9.33 -5.11
C TRP A 416 -23.24 9.91 -5.36
N ASN A 417 -23.97 10.29 -4.30
CA ASN A 417 -25.30 10.91 -4.42
C ASN A 417 -25.29 12.36 -4.94
N GLY A 418 -24.10 12.91 -5.19
CA GLY A 418 -23.84 14.26 -5.72
C GLY A 418 -22.36 14.45 -5.95
N ASP A 419 -21.92 15.69 -6.12
CA ASP A 419 -20.53 16.06 -6.28
C ASP A 419 -19.67 15.55 -5.09
N PRO A 420 -18.70 14.64 -5.30
CA PRO A 420 -17.91 14.08 -4.21
C PRO A 420 -17.05 15.09 -3.47
N PHE A 421 -16.76 16.26 -4.04
CA PHE A 421 -16.06 17.35 -3.37
C PHE A 421 -16.96 18.23 -2.49
N SER A 422 -18.27 17.98 -2.48
CA SER A 422 -19.22 18.63 -1.58
C SER A 422 -19.30 17.92 -0.24
N ASP A 423 -19.35 18.67 0.86
CA ASP A 423 -19.55 18.17 2.22
C ASP A 423 -20.92 17.47 2.41
N TYR A 424 -21.88 17.73 1.52
CA TYR A 424 -23.20 17.12 1.54
C TYR A 424 -23.27 15.77 0.82
N SER A 425 -22.25 15.43 0.04
CA SER A 425 -22.23 14.18 -0.72
C SER A 425 -21.73 13.00 0.10
N ARG A 426 -22.28 11.83 -0.22
CA ARG A 426 -21.92 10.55 0.41
C ARG A 426 -21.81 9.48 -0.67
N PRO A 427 -21.00 8.43 -0.46
CA PRO A 427 -21.12 7.21 -1.22
C PRO A 427 -22.56 6.69 -1.12
N GLU A 428 -23.20 6.46 -2.26
CA GLU A 428 -24.50 5.80 -2.34
C GLU A 428 -24.31 4.29 -2.49
N ARG A 429 -23.35 3.90 -3.35
CA ARG A 429 -22.92 2.51 -3.54
C ARG A 429 -21.42 2.43 -3.74
N VAL A 430 -20.83 1.34 -3.29
CA VAL A 430 -19.40 1.07 -3.45
C VAL A 430 -19.21 -0.35 -3.99
N TRP A 431 -18.38 -0.48 -5.01
CA TRP A 431 -17.99 -1.77 -5.58
C TRP A 431 -16.49 -2.00 -5.41
N ILE A 432 -16.12 -3.24 -5.12
CA ILE A 432 -14.74 -3.73 -5.14
C ILE A 432 -14.72 -4.96 -6.03
N ASP A 433 -13.83 -4.97 -7.04
CA ASP A 433 -13.82 -6.01 -8.08
C ASP A 433 -15.21 -6.25 -8.72
N GLY A 434 -15.99 -5.18 -8.88
CA GLY A 434 -17.34 -5.25 -9.45
C GLY A 434 -18.40 -5.88 -8.56
N ALA A 435 -18.04 -6.32 -7.36
CA ALA A 435 -18.98 -6.78 -6.36
C ALA A 435 -19.47 -5.62 -5.51
N GLU A 436 -20.76 -5.47 -5.33
CA GLU A 436 -21.36 -4.40 -4.54
C GLU A 436 -21.14 -4.66 -3.05
N MET A 437 -20.20 -3.92 -2.43
CA MET A 437 -19.87 -4.02 -1.00
C MET A 437 -20.77 -3.16 -0.12
N TYR A 438 -21.33 -2.09 -0.67
CA TYR A 438 -22.20 -1.17 0.06
C TYR A 438 -23.30 -0.64 -0.85
N ASP A 439 -24.52 -0.60 -0.33
CA ASP A 439 -25.67 0.14 -0.88
C ASP A 439 -26.37 0.84 0.28
N SER A 440 -26.45 2.16 0.25
CA SER A 440 -27.08 2.97 1.30
C SER A 440 -28.58 2.69 1.46
N ALA A 441 -29.23 2.17 0.41
CA ALA A 441 -30.64 1.80 0.42
C ALA A 441 -30.91 0.39 0.97
N ASP A 442 -29.87 -0.49 1.02
CA ASP A 442 -30.03 -1.85 1.54
C ASP A 442 -29.53 -1.94 3.00
N PRO A 443 -30.44 -2.11 3.98
CA PRO A 443 -30.05 -2.25 5.38
C PRO A 443 -29.08 -3.42 5.65
N LYS A 444 -29.13 -4.48 4.83
CA LYS A 444 -28.26 -5.66 4.99
C LYS A 444 -26.81 -5.38 4.58
N LYS A 445 -26.57 -4.30 3.84
CA LYS A 445 -25.24 -3.86 3.39
C LYS A 445 -24.71 -2.68 4.19
N ARG A 446 -25.38 -2.29 5.26
CA ARG A 446 -24.89 -1.27 6.19
C ARG A 446 -23.84 -1.87 7.11
N PRO A 447 -22.81 -1.10 7.44
CA PRO A 447 -21.81 -1.58 8.41
C PRO A 447 -22.47 -1.79 9.77
N VAL A 448 -22.10 -2.89 10.41
CA VAL A 448 -22.45 -3.17 11.80
C VAL A 448 -21.29 -2.70 12.67
N SER A 449 -21.60 -1.98 13.76
CA SER A 449 -20.55 -1.55 14.69
C SER A 449 -20.14 -2.69 15.62
N ASP A 450 -18.92 -2.66 16.14
CA ASP A 450 -18.45 -3.64 17.13
C ASP A 450 -19.28 -3.65 18.41
N PHE A 451 -19.97 -2.55 18.73
CA PHE A 451 -20.91 -2.50 19.83
C PHE A 451 -22.15 -3.36 19.61
N GLU A 452 -22.42 -3.73 18.36
CA GLU A 452 -23.56 -4.56 17.96
C GLU A 452 -23.19 -6.03 17.75
N LEU A 453 -21.90 -6.36 17.66
CA LEU A 453 -21.41 -7.72 17.38
C LEU A 453 -21.77 -8.75 18.47
N GLY A 454 -22.14 -8.32 19.66
CA GLY A 454 -22.63 -9.20 20.73
C GLY A 454 -24.13 -9.48 20.66
N GLN A 455 -24.86 -8.87 19.73
CA GLN A 455 -26.31 -9.03 19.64
C GLN A 455 -26.67 -10.21 18.74
N PRO A 456 -27.60 -11.09 19.17
CA PRO A 456 -28.03 -12.21 18.34
C PRO A 456 -28.63 -11.74 17.01
N GLY A 457 -28.07 -12.24 15.88
CA GLY A 457 -28.57 -11.94 14.54
C GLY A 457 -28.09 -10.63 13.94
N GLU A 458 -27.30 -9.83 14.68
CA GLU A 458 -26.65 -8.62 14.19
C GLU A 458 -25.14 -8.84 14.09
N GLY A 459 -24.53 -8.38 13.02
CA GLY A 459 -23.09 -8.54 12.80
C GLY A 459 -22.64 -9.91 12.31
N ASP A 460 -23.51 -10.87 12.18
CA ASP A 460 -23.18 -12.14 11.55
C ASP A 460 -23.03 -11.94 10.05
N VAL A 461 -21.81 -12.15 9.56
CA VAL A 461 -21.57 -12.30 8.12
C VAL A 461 -22.21 -13.62 7.70
N LYS A 462 -23.38 -13.54 7.11
CA LYS A 462 -24.10 -14.70 6.56
C LYS A 462 -23.58 -15.03 5.18
#